data_b6cbdee301b2640c35a8e3cd7c29733d
#
_entry.id   b6cbdee301b2640c35a8e3cd7c29733d
#
_cell.length_a   1.000
_cell.length_b   1.000
_cell.length_c   1.000
_cell.angle_alpha   90.00
_cell.angle_beta   90.00
_cell.angle_gamma   90.00
#
_symmetry.space_group_name_H-M   'P 1'
#
loop_
_entity.id
_entity.type
_entity.pdbx_description
1 polymer ?
#
loop_
_entity_poly.entity_id
_entity_poly.type
_entity_poly.pdbx_seq_one_letter_code
_entity_poly.pdbx_strand_id
1 'polypeptide(L)'
;PKGTKSNQFLFEYAKRLNTIEGNTTFYAIPAVKTIANWIEQTPETFKFCAKIPKAISHNGKLEDYIDRAVEFTNVMKPLASRLGPTFLQLPPSYSPKLIDDLAKFLESFPKDVRLGVEVRHLDWFDEPNRKMLNDLLTENKMARVVIDTRPIRNMAGDESIKDSAYENLLEARERKPDVPVFEEQTTDFTFLRYIGHPEMSQNQVWVEEWVERIVNQLSTKSEAYVFCHTPDNYLAPYLCKEIYGRVASQVNINSLPWNDIESDIPKQANLF
;
A
#
# COMPACT_ATOMS: atom_id res chain seq x y z
N PRO A 1 -5.59 -5.43 19.93
CA PRO A 1 -5.41 -5.61 21.35
C PRO A 1 -5.04 -7.05 21.70
N LYS A 2 -4.32 -7.24 22.81
CA LYS A 2 -3.93 -8.56 23.27
C LYS A 2 -5.19 -9.38 23.60
N GLY A 3 -5.31 -10.61 23.07
CA GLY A 3 -6.49 -11.45 23.27
C GLY A 3 -7.62 -11.28 22.23
N THR A 4 -7.45 -10.42 21.21
CA THR A 4 -8.42 -10.31 20.12
C THR A 4 -8.52 -11.64 19.35
N LYS A 5 -9.74 -12.10 19.12
CA LYS A 5 -9.99 -13.31 18.32
C LYS A 5 -9.75 -13.01 16.83
N SER A 6 -9.30 -13.99 16.05
CA SER A 6 -8.98 -13.83 14.64
C SER A 6 -10.13 -13.28 13.80
N ASN A 7 -11.37 -13.67 14.08
CA ASN A 7 -12.56 -13.16 13.40
C ASN A 7 -12.92 -11.70 13.75
N GLN A 8 -12.24 -11.08 14.70
CA GLN A 8 -12.41 -9.69 15.12
C GLN A 8 -11.23 -8.79 14.70
N PHE A 9 -10.20 -9.35 14.08
CA PHE A 9 -9.00 -8.57 13.72
C PHE A 9 -9.33 -7.39 12.80
N LEU A 10 -10.16 -7.60 11.79
CA LEU A 10 -10.54 -6.54 10.87
C LEU A 10 -11.33 -5.43 11.57
N PHE A 11 -12.29 -5.78 12.44
CA PHE A 11 -13.05 -4.84 13.24
C PHE A 11 -12.14 -3.98 14.13
N GLU A 12 -11.22 -4.62 14.86
CA GLU A 12 -10.27 -3.91 15.71
C GLU A 12 -9.27 -3.06 14.91
N TYR A 13 -8.90 -3.51 13.70
CA TYR A 13 -8.07 -2.74 12.77
C TYR A 13 -8.81 -1.48 12.28
N ALA A 14 -10.06 -1.63 11.86
CA ALA A 14 -10.88 -0.53 11.34
C ALA A 14 -11.24 0.53 12.40
N LYS A 15 -11.15 0.20 13.69
CA LYS A 15 -11.22 1.18 14.78
C LYS A 15 -9.98 2.08 14.88
N ARG A 16 -8.90 1.75 14.21
CA ARG A 16 -7.62 2.47 14.31
C ARG A 16 -7.22 3.16 13.02
N LEU A 17 -7.34 2.46 11.91
CA LEU A 17 -6.94 2.91 10.59
C LEU A 17 -8.14 2.93 9.66
N ASN A 18 -8.07 3.76 8.63
CA ASN A 18 -9.18 4.02 7.70
C ASN A 18 -9.04 3.27 6.37
N THR A 19 -7.94 2.55 6.15
CA THR A 19 -7.69 1.78 4.93
C THR A 19 -6.82 0.55 5.21
N ILE A 20 -6.92 -0.45 4.34
CA ILE A 20 -6.11 -1.67 4.40
C ILE A 20 -5.60 -2.08 3.02
N GLU A 21 -4.34 -2.50 2.95
CA GLU A 21 -3.77 -3.20 1.80
C GLU A 21 -4.21 -4.67 1.84
N GLY A 22 -5.08 -5.06 0.91
CA GLY A 22 -5.69 -6.39 0.87
C GLY A 22 -4.78 -7.45 0.27
N ASN A 23 -3.70 -7.81 0.95
CA ASN A 23 -2.73 -8.82 0.47
C ASN A 23 -3.30 -10.24 0.38
N THR A 24 -4.36 -10.57 1.10
CA THR A 24 -5.01 -11.89 1.05
C THR A 24 -5.59 -12.19 -0.33
N THR A 25 -6.08 -11.18 -1.06
CA THR A 25 -6.63 -11.32 -2.41
C THR A 25 -5.57 -11.70 -3.45
N PHE A 26 -4.28 -11.49 -3.15
CA PHE A 26 -3.18 -11.93 -3.99
C PHE A 26 -3.11 -13.45 -4.12
N TYR A 27 -3.50 -14.17 -3.08
CA TYR A 27 -3.43 -15.64 -3.03
C TYR A 27 -4.73 -16.31 -3.44
N ALA A 28 -5.87 -15.68 -3.19
CA ALA A 28 -7.17 -16.20 -3.56
C ALA A 28 -8.21 -15.10 -3.74
N ILE A 29 -9.10 -15.24 -4.72
CA ILE A 29 -10.28 -14.39 -4.88
C ILE A 29 -11.22 -14.66 -3.70
N PRO A 30 -11.66 -13.64 -2.94
CA PRO A 30 -12.50 -13.84 -1.78
C PRO A 30 -13.90 -14.36 -2.19
N ALA A 31 -14.44 -15.24 -1.36
CA ALA A 31 -15.82 -15.67 -1.51
C ALA A 31 -16.82 -14.54 -1.18
N VAL A 32 -18.03 -14.57 -1.71
CA VAL A 32 -19.10 -13.60 -1.44
C VAL A 32 -19.32 -13.41 0.07
N LYS A 33 -19.31 -14.50 0.83
CA LYS A 33 -19.44 -14.46 2.29
C LYS A 33 -18.31 -13.68 2.96
N THR A 34 -17.10 -13.75 2.43
CA THR A 34 -15.93 -13.00 2.95
C THR A 34 -16.13 -11.51 2.74
N ILE A 35 -16.59 -11.09 1.54
CA ILE A 35 -16.92 -9.69 1.25
C ILE A 35 -18.03 -9.17 2.17
N ALA A 36 -19.11 -9.94 2.37
CA ALA A 36 -20.19 -9.58 3.29
C ALA A 36 -19.67 -9.37 4.72
N ASN A 37 -18.78 -10.26 5.20
CA ASN A 37 -18.17 -10.13 6.52
C ASN A 37 -17.24 -8.90 6.63
N TRP A 38 -16.53 -8.52 5.56
CA TRP A 38 -15.73 -7.30 5.54
C TRP A 38 -16.60 -6.05 5.64
N ILE A 39 -17.74 -6.04 4.93
CA ILE A 39 -18.73 -4.94 4.99
C ILE A 39 -19.29 -4.79 6.41
N GLU A 40 -19.65 -5.91 7.05
CA GLU A 40 -20.20 -5.92 8.40
C GLU A 40 -19.21 -5.40 9.47
N GLN A 41 -17.93 -5.70 9.31
CA GLN A 41 -16.89 -5.35 10.28
C GLN A 41 -16.29 -3.95 10.11
N THR A 42 -16.63 -3.21 9.06
CA THR A 42 -15.99 -1.93 8.77
C THR A 42 -17.01 -0.81 8.53
N PRO A 43 -16.72 0.44 8.92
CA PRO A 43 -17.55 1.58 8.60
C PRO A 43 -17.51 1.88 7.08
N GLU A 44 -18.50 2.62 6.56
CA GLU A 44 -18.57 2.97 5.12
C GLU A 44 -17.38 3.80 4.63
N THR A 45 -16.75 4.52 5.53
CA THR A 45 -15.56 5.34 5.24
C THR A 45 -14.29 4.54 5.10
N PHE A 46 -14.27 3.27 5.56
CA PHE A 46 -13.11 2.39 5.46
C PHE A 46 -12.84 1.96 4.02
N LYS A 47 -11.57 1.91 3.60
CA LYS A 47 -11.18 1.57 2.22
C LYS A 47 -10.40 0.26 2.15
N PHE A 48 -10.86 -0.64 1.28
CA PHE A 48 -10.15 -1.87 0.91
C PHE A 48 -9.38 -1.65 -0.38
N CYS A 49 -8.06 -1.64 -0.32
CA CYS A 49 -7.18 -1.55 -1.48
C CYS A 49 -6.70 -2.97 -1.83
N ALA A 50 -7.48 -3.67 -2.64
CA ALA A 50 -7.26 -5.08 -2.93
C ALA A 50 -6.11 -5.28 -3.93
N LYS A 51 -5.25 -6.26 -3.65
CA LYS A 51 -4.17 -6.65 -4.55
C LYS A 51 -4.69 -7.60 -5.61
N ILE A 52 -4.41 -7.32 -6.88
CA ILE A 52 -4.74 -8.20 -8.00
C ILE A 52 -4.12 -9.60 -7.77
N PRO A 53 -4.87 -10.69 -7.98
CA PRO A 53 -4.41 -12.06 -7.73
C PRO A 53 -3.11 -12.40 -8.46
N LYS A 54 -2.26 -13.19 -7.80
CA LYS A 54 -1.00 -13.70 -8.37
C LYS A 54 -1.23 -14.47 -9.67
N ALA A 55 -2.34 -15.21 -9.74
CA ALA A 55 -2.73 -15.98 -10.93
C ALA A 55 -2.98 -15.10 -12.17
N ILE A 56 -3.18 -13.80 -11.99
CA ILE A 56 -3.33 -12.81 -13.07
C ILE A 56 -1.97 -12.12 -13.30
N SER A 57 -1.37 -11.60 -12.25
CA SER A 57 -0.21 -10.70 -12.35
C SER A 57 1.15 -11.40 -12.55
N HIS A 58 1.26 -12.71 -12.27
CA HIS A 58 2.54 -13.44 -12.24
C HIS A 58 2.52 -14.73 -13.08
N ASN A 59 1.61 -14.84 -14.04
CA ASN A 59 1.42 -16.09 -14.78
C ASN A 59 1.44 -15.89 -16.31
N GLY A 60 2.50 -15.27 -16.83
CA GLY A 60 2.66 -15.02 -18.26
C GLY A 60 2.23 -13.63 -18.68
N LYS A 61 1.57 -13.52 -19.83
CA LYS A 61 1.08 -12.23 -20.34
C LYS A 61 -0.20 -11.81 -19.64
N LEU A 62 -0.33 -10.52 -19.35
CA LEU A 62 -1.53 -9.96 -18.73
C LEU A 62 -2.76 -10.04 -19.64
N GLU A 63 -2.57 -9.89 -20.96
CA GLU A 63 -3.65 -9.96 -21.95
C GLU A 63 -4.44 -11.28 -21.88
N ASP A 64 -3.79 -12.38 -21.48
CA ASP A 64 -4.42 -13.70 -21.34
C ASP A 64 -5.35 -13.79 -20.11
N TYR A 65 -5.30 -12.81 -19.21
CA TYR A 65 -6.01 -12.80 -17.93
C TYR A 65 -6.98 -11.64 -17.76
N ILE A 66 -7.30 -10.91 -18.82
CA ILE A 66 -8.23 -9.77 -18.79
C ILE A 66 -9.59 -10.18 -18.20
N ASP A 67 -10.19 -11.29 -18.69
CA ASP A 67 -11.49 -11.77 -18.21
C ASP A 67 -11.45 -12.10 -16.71
N ARG A 68 -10.35 -12.68 -16.24
CA ARG A 68 -10.15 -12.98 -14.80
C ARG A 68 -9.99 -11.72 -13.97
N ALA A 69 -9.37 -10.68 -14.51
CA ALA A 69 -9.26 -9.38 -13.83
C ALA A 69 -10.65 -8.72 -13.73
N VAL A 70 -11.46 -8.79 -14.78
CA VAL A 70 -12.85 -8.32 -14.77
C VAL A 70 -13.68 -9.11 -13.74
N GLU A 71 -13.57 -10.44 -13.71
CA GLU A 71 -14.23 -11.30 -12.72
C GLU A 71 -13.84 -10.89 -11.29
N PHE A 72 -12.52 -10.72 -11.03
CA PHE A 72 -12.02 -10.27 -9.73
C PHE A 72 -12.63 -8.93 -9.31
N THR A 73 -12.63 -7.95 -10.21
CA THR A 73 -13.22 -6.64 -9.89
C THR A 73 -14.71 -6.74 -9.60
N ASN A 74 -15.46 -7.56 -10.32
CA ASN A 74 -16.89 -7.79 -10.09
C ASN A 74 -17.14 -8.39 -8.70
N VAL A 75 -16.28 -9.31 -8.22
CA VAL A 75 -16.34 -9.84 -6.86
C VAL A 75 -16.10 -8.74 -5.81
N MET A 76 -15.27 -7.75 -6.11
CA MET A 76 -14.94 -6.66 -5.18
C MET A 76 -15.99 -5.51 -5.18
N LYS A 77 -16.73 -5.32 -6.26
CA LYS A 77 -17.74 -4.22 -6.40
C LYS A 77 -18.78 -4.14 -5.28
N PRO A 78 -19.26 -5.24 -4.65
CA PRO A 78 -20.17 -5.15 -3.50
C PRO A 78 -19.63 -4.37 -2.30
N LEU A 79 -18.33 -4.12 -2.20
CA LEU A 79 -17.76 -3.20 -1.20
C LEU A 79 -18.26 -1.76 -1.37
N ALA A 80 -18.76 -1.38 -2.54
CA ALA A 80 -19.32 -0.06 -2.86
C ALA A 80 -18.37 1.09 -2.45
N SER A 81 -18.82 2.00 -1.57
CA SER A 81 -18.00 3.11 -1.06
C SER A 81 -16.71 2.65 -0.36
N ARG A 82 -16.66 1.41 0.13
CA ARG A 82 -15.49 0.82 0.78
C ARG A 82 -14.42 0.31 -0.21
N LEU A 83 -14.73 0.20 -1.51
CA LEU A 83 -13.74 -0.18 -2.51
C LEU A 83 -12.79 1.00 -2.76
N GLY A 84 -11.58 0.89 -2.23
CA GLY A 84 -10.46 1.77 -2.57
C GLY A 84 -9.79 1.34 -3.88
N PRO A 85 -8.73 2.00 -4.31
CA PRO A 85 -7.96 1.57 -5.47
C PRO A 85 -7.48 0.13 -5.31
N THR A 86 -7.69 -0.70 -6.32
CA THR A 86 -6.98 -1.97 -6.45
C THR A 86 -5.55 -1.72 -6.91
N PHE A 87 -4.65 -2.69 -6.73
CA PHE A 87 -3.31 -2.53 -7.30
C PHE A 87 -2.77 -3.81 -7.92
N LEU A 88 -2.15 -3.62 -9.08
CA LEU A 88 -1.46 -4.62 -9.87
C LEU A 88 0.04 -4.56 -9.56
N GLN A 89 0.55 -5.52 -8.84
CA GLN A 89 2.00 -5.66 -8.65
C GLN A 89 2.57 -6.60 -9.70
N LEU A 90 3.45 -6.11 -10.54
CA LEU A 90 4.14 -6.90 -11.56
C LEU A 90 5.40 -7.56 -10.99
N PRO A 91 5.76 -8.78 -11.46
CA PRO A 91 6.98 -9.45 -11.03
C PRO A 91 8.24 -8.73 -11.55
N PRO A 92 9.42 -8.96 -10.92
CA PRO A 92 10.69 -8.40 -11.41
C PRO A 92 11.05 -8.79 -12.84
N SER A 93 10.50 -9.89 -13.36
CA SER A 93 10.71 -10.34 -14.74
C SER A 93 9.87 -9.59 -15.76
N TYR A 94 8.88 -8.79 -15.35
CA TYR A 94 8.00 -8.03 -16.24
C TYR A 94 8.70 -6.72 -16.66
N SER A 95 9.43 -6.78 -17.76
CA SER A 95 10.26 -5.68 -18.27
C SER A 95 9.49 -4.76 -19.23
N PRO A 96 10.04 -3.59 -19.59
CA PRO A 96 9.46 -2.66 -20.60
C PRO A 96 9.22 -3.30 -21.98
N LYS A 97 9.84 -4.41 -22.30
CA LYS A 97 9.55 -5.18 -23.51
C LYS A 97 8.10 -5.68 -23.61
N LEU A 98 7.40 -5.69 -22.48
CA LEU A 98 5.99 -6.11 -22.37
C LEU A 98 5.04 -4.90 -22.27
N ILE A 99 5.44 -3.71 -22.71
CA ILE A 99 4.60 -2.51 -22.63
C ILE A 99 3.28 -2.66 -23.40
N ASP A 100 3.30 -3.30 -24.56
CA ASP A 100 2.10 -3.52 -25.39
C ASP A 100 1.12 -4.48 -24.69
N ASP A 101 1.61 -5.49 -23.99
CA ASP A 101 0.81 -6.40 -23.16
C ASP A 101 0.18 -5.64 -22.00
N LEU A 102 0.96 -4.78 -21.30
CA LEU A 102 0.45 -3.92 -20.26
C LEU A 102 -0.62 -2.96 -20.80
N ALA A 103 -0.38 -2.31 -21.91
CA ALA A 103 -1.33 -1.37 -22.51
C ALA A 103 -2.68 -2.03 -22.80
N LYS A 104 -2.71 -3.20 -23.45
CA LYS A 104 -3.93 -3.95 -23.70
C LYS A 104 -4.69 -4.29 -22.43
N PHE A 105 -3.97 -4.72 -21.38
CA PHE A 105 -4.57 -5.04 -20.10
C PHE A 105 -5.20 -3.80 -19.45
N LEU A 106 -4.48 -2.67 -19.41
CA LEU A 106 -4.95 -1.43 -18.81
C LEU A 106 -6.14 -0.82 -19.57
N GLU A 107 -6.12 -0.87 -20.91
CA GLU A 107 -7.24 -0.43 -21.75
C GLU A 107 -8.51 -1.23 -21.48
N SER A 108 -8.37 -2.54 -21.26
CA SER A 108 -9.48 -3.48 -21.02
C SER A 108 -9.93 -3.54 -19.56
N PHE A 109 -9.15 -2.97 -18.62
CA PHE A 109 -9.49 -2.99 -17.19
C PHE A 109 -10.74 -2.13 -16.91
N PRO A 110 -11.68 -2.58 -16.03
CA PRO A 110 -12.92 -1.85 -15.73
C PRO A 110 -12.68 -0.42 -15.27
N LYS A 111 -13.23 0.55 -16.00
CA LYS A 111 -12.98 1.99 -15.77
C LYS A 111 -13.69 2.55 -14.53
N ASP A 112 -14.62 1.79 -13.95
CA ASP A 112 -15.31 2.09 -12.69
C ASP A 112 -14.56 1.59 -11.45
N VAL A 113 -13.39 0.95 -11.63
CA VAL A 113 -12.50 0.51 -10.55
C VAL A 113 -11.16 1.21 -10.69
N ARG A 114 -10.75 1.94 -9.66
CA ARG A 114 -9.44 2.62 -9.63
C ARG A 114 -8.32 1.59 -9.54
N LEU A 115 -7.25 1.80 -10.30
CA LEU A 115 -6.11 0.89 -10.35
C LEU A 115 -4.79 1.63 -10.12
N GLY A 116 -3.93 1.05 -9.29
CA GLY A 116 -2.51 1.38 -9.21
C GLY A 116 -1.65 0.27 -9.81
N VAL A 117 -0.54 0.62 -10.45
CA VAL A 117 0.41 -0.33 -11.04
C VAL A 117 1.77 -0.19 -10.39
N GLU A 118 2.26 -1.29 -9.78
CA GLU A 118 3.60 -1.39 -9.19
C GLU A 118 4.50 -2.19 -10.13
N VAL A 119 5.54 -1.56 -10.65
CA VAL A 119 6.60 -2.20 -11.45
C VAL A 119 7.83 -2.48 -10.59
N ARG A 120 8.56 -3.55 -10.91
CA ARG A 120 9.72 -4.00 -10.14
C ARG A 120 10.97 -4.27 -10.97
N HIS A 121 10.86 -4.35 -12.30
CA HIS A 121 12.02 -4.44 -13.18
C HIS A 121 12.72 -3.09 -13.23
N LEU A 122 14.02 -3.04 -13.06
CA LEU A 122 14.80 -1.79 -12.96
C LEU A 122 14.68 -0.92 -14.21
N ASP A 123 14.63 -1.52 -15.40
CA ASP A 123 14.49 -0.77 -16.65
C ASP A 123 13.24 0.11 -16.73
N TRP A 124 12.22 -0.10 -15.90
CA TRP A 124 11.05 0.79 -15.79
C TRP A 124 11.35 2.14 -15.12
N PHE A 125 12.53 2.27 -14.54
CA PHE A 125 12.95 3.47 -13.82
C PHE A 125 13.94 4.32 -14.63
N ASP A 126 14.42 3.81 -15.77
CA ASP A 126 15.31 4.52 -16.68
C ASP A 126 14.54 5.15 -17.84
N GLU A 127 15.02 6.29 -18.35
CA GLU A 127 14.47 6.88 -19.56
C GLU A 127 14.92 6.09 -20.81
N PRO A 128 14.07 5.93 -21.83
CA PRO A 128 12.72 6.52 -21.96
C PRO A 128 11.57 5.70 -21.37
N ASN A 129 11.84 4.53 -20.78
CA ASN A 129 10.83 3.58 -20.30
C ASN A 129 9.98 4.18 -19.18
N ARG A 130 10.60 4.97 -18.31
CA ARG A 130 9.91 5.66 -17.21
C ARG A 130 8.83 6.59 -17.76
N LYS A 131 9.18 7.42 -18.72
CA LYS A 131 8.22 8.31 -19.37
C LYS A 131 7.11 7.54 -20.06
N MET A 132 7.44 6.51 -20.83
CA MET A 132 6.49 5.67 -21.54
C MET A 132 5.47 5.01 -20.59
N LEU A 133 5.91 4.50 -19.45
CA LEU A 133 5.02 3.96 -18.44
C LEU A 133 4.09 5.04 -17.85
N ASN A 134 4.65 6.20 -17.52
CA ASN A 134 3.87 7.27 -16.90
C ASN A 134 2.83 7.86 -17.88
N ASP A 135 3.18 8.01 -19.16
CA ASP A 135 2.25 8.42 -20.21
C ASP A 135 1.09 7.41 -20.30
N LEU A 136 1.39 6.12 -20.38
CA LEU A 136 0.40 5.05 -20.46
C LEU A 136 -0.54 5.04 -19.23
N LEU A 137 0.00 5.20 -18.02
CA LEU A 137 -0.79 5.26 -16.80
C LEU A 137 -1.68 6.51 -16.76
N THR A 138 -1.15 7.65 -17.19
CA THR A 138 -1.89 8.92 -17.24
C THR A 138 -3.07 8.85 -18.23
N GLU A 139 -2.85 8.31 -19.41
CA GLU A 139 -3.89 8.11 -20.43
C GLU A 139 -5.03 7.22 -19.91
N ASN A 140 -4.69 6.21 -19.13
CA ASN A 140 -5.66 5.29 -18.51
C ASN A 140 -6.22 5.78 -17.15
N LYS A 141 -5.78 6.92 -16.64
CA LYS A 141 -6.15 7.47 -15.30
C LYS A 141 -5.83 6.50 -14.17
N MET A 142 -4.68 5.87 -14.22
CA MET A 142 -4.21 4.90 -13.25
C MET A 142 -2.97 5.42 -12.51
N ALA A 143 -2.84 5.03 -11.23
CA ALA A 143 -1.71 5.48 -10.42
C ALA A 143 -0.46 4.65 -10.68
N ARG A 144 0.71 5.31 -10.73
CA ARG A 144 1.96 4.63 -10.49
C ARG A 144 2.08 4.36 -8.98
N VAL A 145 2.12 3.09 -8.57
CA VAL A 145 2.36 2.73 -7.17
C VAL A 145 3.84 2.96 -6.86
N VAL A 146 4.10 3.71 -5.82
CA VAL A 146 5.46 3.91 -5.31
C VAL A 146 5.71 2.92 -4.18
N ILE A 147 6.79 2.15 -4.28
CA ILE A 147 7.31 1.36 -3.16
C ILE A 147 8.63 2.00 -2.70
N ASP A 148 8.66 2.44 -1.45
CA ASP A 148 9.85 3.03 -0.86
C ASP A 148 10.48 2.07 0.14
N THR A 149 11.65 1.56 -0.20
CA THR A 149 12.44 0.63 0.63
C THR A 149 13.73 1.25 1.14
N ARG A 150 13.94 2.56 0.90
CA ARG A 150 15.14 3.27 1.36
C ARG A 150 15.37 3.15 2.87
N PRO A 151 14.33 3.21 3.73
CA PRO A 151 14.55 3.11 5.16
C PRO A 151 15.19 1.79 5.61
N ILE A 152 14.73 0.66 5.07
CA ILE A 152 15.32 -0.63 5.44
C ILE A 152 16.72 -0.87 4.82
N ARG A 153 17.13 -0.04 3.84
CA ARG A 153 18.46 -0.13 3.21
C ARG A 153 19.47 0.82 3.85
N ASN A 154 19.01 1.72 4.71
CA ASN A 154 19.88 2.52 5.54
C ASN A 154 20.50 1.62 6.62
N MET A 155 21.83 1.49 6.59
CA MET A 155 22.56 0.69 7.58
C MET A 155 22.85 1.46 8.87
N ALA A 156 22.56 2.77 8.91
CA ALA A 156 22.69 3.54 10.13
C ALA A 156 21.67 3.02 11.17
N GLY A 157 22.13 2.74 12.37
CA GLY A 157 21.28 2.21 13.45
C GLY A 157 21.10 0.69 13.45
N ASP A 158 21.63 -0.06 12.48
CA ASP A 158 21.56 -1.54 12.50
C ASP A 158 22.17 -2.11 13.78
N GLU A 159 23.20 -1.46 14.32
CA GLU A 159 23.87 -1.87 15.58
C GLU A 159 22.95 -1.82 16.81
N SER A 160 21.88 -1.03 16.75
CA SER A 160 20.88 -0.92 17.83
C SER A 160 19.83 -2.03 17.79
N ILE A 161 19.73 -2.75 16.66
CA ILE A 161 18.76 -3.82 16.44
C ILE A 161 19.37 -5.14 16.91
N LYS A 162 18.61 -5.90 17.69
CA LYS A 162 19.08 -7.17 18.28
C LYS A 162 18.21 -8.34 17.83
N ASP A 163 18.82 -9.51 17.85
CA ASP A 163 18.17 -10.81 17.74
C ASP A 163 17.28 -10.96 16.49
N SER A 164 16.07 -11.47 16.66
CA SER A 164 15.12 -11.74 15.57
C SER A 164 14.70 -10.51 14.77
N ALA A 165 14.78 -9.32 15.34
CA ALA A 165 14.45 -8.09 14.64
C ALA A 165 15.49 -7.77 13.54
N TYR A 166 16.77 -8.08 13.81
CA TYR A 166 17.82 -7.92 12.80
C TYR A 166 17.70 -8.98 11.68
N GLU A 167 17.40 -10.23 12.02
CA GLU A 167 17.13 -11.28 11.04
C GLU A 167 15.96 -10.91 10.13
N ASN A 168 14.85 -10.43 10.70
CA ASN A 168 13.69 -9.95 9.95
C ASN A 168 14.05 -8.77 9.02
N LEU A 169 14.94 -7.88 9.44
CA LEU A 169 15.42 -6.76 8.61
C LEU A 169 16.24 -7.29 7.42
N LEU A 170 17.16 -8.22 7.63
CA LEU A 170 17.96 -8.83 6.56
C LEU A 170 17.05 -9.55 5.54
N GLU A 171 16.08 -10.34 6.02
CA GLU A 171 15.11 -11.01 5.17
C GLU A 171 14.26 -10.00 4.37
N ALA A 172 13.86 -8.88 5.00
CA ALA A 172 13.14 -7.82 4.31
C ALA A 172 13.99 -7.16 3.21
N ARG A 173 15.29 -6.94 3.44
CA ARG A 173 16.23 -6.41 2.42
C ARG A 173 16.34 -7.33 1.22
N GLU A 174 16.34 -8.64 1.41
CA GLU A 174 16.41 -9.62 0.32
C GLU A 174 15.08 -9.71 -0.46
N ARG A 175 13.94 -9.69 0.24
CA ARG A 175 12.61 -9.91 -0.37
C ARG A 175 12.01 -8.67 -1.02
N LYS A 176 12.33 -7.48 -0.50
CA LYS A 176 11.76 -6.23 -1.02
C LYS A 176 12.58 -5.73 -2.20
N PRO A 177 11.95 -5.18 -3.24
CA PRO A 177 12.68 -4.65 -4.39
C PRO A 177 13.54 -3.46 -3.95
N ASP A 178 14.71 -3.33 -4.57
CA ASP A 178 15.54 -2.14 -4.49
C ASP A 178 15.35 -1.34 -5.79
N VAL A 179 14.44 -0.41 -5.75
CA VAL A 179 14.05 0.38 -6.92
C VAL A 179 14.09 1.87 -6.59
N PRO A 180 14.41 2.73 -7.57
CA PRO A 180 14.38 4.17 -7.39
C PRO A 180 12.99 4.68 -6.98
N VAL A 181 12.96 5.74 -6.19
CA VAL A 181 11.74 6.42 -5.77
C VAL A 181 11.57 7.70 -6.58
N PHE A 182 10.50 7.79 -7.34
CA PHE A 182 10.13 8.98 -8.12
C PHE A 182 8.76 9.52 -7.70
N GLU A 183 8.57 10.83 -7.85
CA GLU A 183 7.36 11.56 -7.46
C GLU A 183 6.45 11.85 -8.66
N GLU A 184 6.15 10.87 -9.45
CA GLU A 184 5.32 11.11 -10.62
C GLU A 184 3.87 10.77 -10.32
N GLN A 185 3.03 11.79 -10.34
CA GLN A 185 1.58 11.62 -10.20
C GLN A 185 0.96 11.41 -11.58
N THR A 186 0.40 10.25 -11.81
CA THR A 186 -0.23 9.87 -13.09
C THR A 186 -1.76 9.90 -13.05
N THR A 187 -2.36 10.18 -11.89
CA THR A 187 -3.80 10.30 -11.70
C THR A 187 -4.13 11.16 -10.46
N ASP A 188 -5.39 11.24 -10.08
CA ASP A 188 -5.92 12.01 -8.94
C ASP A 188 -5.70 11.35 -7.56
N PHE A 189 -4.89 10.29 -7.48
CA PHE A 189 -4.50 9.69 -6.21
C PHE A 189 -3.08 9.16 -6.22
N THR A 190 -2.48 9.15 -5.05
CA THR A 190 -1.18 8.51 -4.78
C THR A 190 -1.39 7.19 -4.07
N PHE A 191 -0.59 6.20 -4.44
CA PHE A 191 -0.52 4.91 -3.77
C PHE A 191 0.92 4.65 -3.32
N LEU A 192 1.18 4.81 -2.03
CA LEU A 192 2.49 4.62 -1.42
C LEU A 192 2.53 3.35 -0.59
N ARG A 193 3.54 2.52 -0.82
CA ARG A 193 3.93 1.39 0.01
C ARG A 193 5.28 1.70 0.64
N TYR A 194 5.25 2.16 1.88
CA TYR A 194 6.42 2.57 2.64
C TYR A 194 6.93 1.41 3.50
N ILE A 195 8.15 0.98 3.27
CA ILE A 195 8.79 -0.11 3.99
C ILE A 195 9.76 0.50 5.00
N GLY A 196 9.26 0.72 6.21
CA GLY A 196 9.99 1.39 7.27
C GLY A 196 11.02 0.50 7.97
N HIS A 197 12.05 1.16 8.49
CA HIS A 197 13.05 0.55 9.35
C HIS A 197 12.43 0.12 10.69
N PRO A 198 12.85 -1.00 11.31
CA PRO A 198 12.33 -1.44 12.62
C PRO A 198 12.68 -0.50 13.77
N GLU A 199 13.73 0.31 13.64
CA GLU A 199 14.01 1.40 14.58
C GLU A 199 13.32 2.68 14.09
N MET A 200 12.35 3.19 14.87
CA MET A 200 11.48 4.30 14.45
C MET A 200 12.25 5.58 14.14
N SER A 201 13.30 5.88 14.89
CA SER A 201 14.15 7.06 14.67
C SER A 201 14.82 7.08 13.29
N GLN A 202 15.09 5.91 12.74
CA GLN A 202 15.74 5.77 11.43
C GLN A 202 14.81 6.06 10.24
N ASN A 203 13.51 6.26 10.48
CA ASN A 203 12.55 6.59 9.44
C ASN A 203 12.41 8.10 9.20
N GLN A 204 12.86 8.95 10.11
CA GLN A 204 12.47 10.35 10.20
C GLN A 204 12.70 11.16 8.92
N VAL A 205 13.85 11.01 8.26
CA VAL A 205 14.21 11.74 7.04
C VAL A 205 13.19 11.44 5.90
N TRP A 206 12.86 10.17 5.70
CA TRP A 206 11.91 9.77 4.65
C TRP A 206 10.46 10.06 5.04
N VAL A 207 10.14 9.99 6.33
CA VAL A 207 8.80 10.39 6.83
C VAL A 207 8.58 11.87 6.56
N GLU A 208 9.56 12.74 6.85
CA GLU A 208 9.46 14.17 6.55
C GLU A 208 9.27 14.43 5.06
N GLU A 209 10.08 13.80 4.21
CA GLU A 209 9.97 13.87 2.75
C GLU A 209 8.56 13.46 2.27
N TRP A 210 8.04 12.32 2.75
CA TRP A 210 6.72 11.85 2.35
C TRP A 210 5.58 12.71 2.91
N VAL A 211 5.71 13.23 4.10
CA VAL A 211 4.71 14.16 4.67
C VAL A 211 4.59 15.40 3.79
N GLU A 212 5.72 16.02 3.39
CA GLU A 212 5.72 17.18 2.50
C GLU A 212 5.04 16.85 1.15
N ARG A 213 5.40 15.73 0.53
CA ARG A 213 4.82 15.27 -0.74
C ARG A 213 3.32 15.06 -0.64
N ILE A 214 2.85 14.35 0.40
CA ILE A 214 1.44 14.06 0.62
C ILE A 214 0.66 15.35 0.87
N VAL A 215 1.18 16.28 1.67
CA VAL A 215 0.56 17.59 1.92
C VAL A 215 0.39 18.37 0.62
N ASN A 216 1.42 18.41 -0.22
CA ASN A 216 1.36 19.08 -1.53
C ASN A 216 0.29 18.44 -2.43
N GLN A 217 0.20 17.12 -2.50
CA GLN A 217 -0.81 16.40 -3.29
C GLN A 217 -2.23 16.65 -2.78
N LEU A 218 -2.47 16.56 -1.49
CA LEU A 218 -3.78 16.81 -0.90
C LEU A 218 -4.25 18.26 -1.12
N SER A 219 -3.33 19.22 -1.24
CA SER A 219 -3.63 20.61 -1.57
C SER A 219 -4.20 20.79 -2.99
N THR A 220 -3.97 19.83 -3.90
CA THR A 220 -4.52 19.79 -5.26
C THR A 220 -5.83 19.01 -5.38
N LYS A 221 -6.49 18.68 -4.27
CA LYS A 221 -7.70 17.83 -4.18
C LYS A 221 -7.49 16.38 -4.62
N SER A 222 -6.25 15.89 -4.58
CA SER A 222 -5.93 14.48 -4.78
C SER A 222 -6.15 13.67 -3.50
N GLU A 223 -6.24 12.36 -3.60
CA GLU A 223 -6.27 11.44 -2.47
C GLU A 223 -4.89 10.78 -2.27
N ALA A 224 -4.58 10.37 -1.05
CA ALA A 224 -3.37 9.61 -0.75
C ALA A 224 -3.70 8.32 0.00
N TYR A 225 -3.25 7.20 -0.54
CA TYR A 225 -3.32 5.88 0.08
C TYR A 225 -1.92 5.47 0.50
N VAL A 226 -1.68 5.41 1.81
CA VAL A 226 -0.35 5.15 2.39
C VAL A 226 -0.38 3.88 3.22
N PHE A 227 0.43 2.91 2.84
CA PHE A 227 0.55 1.62 3.50
C PHE A 227 1.96 1.46 4.06
N CYS A 228 2.07 1.46 5.38
CA CYS A 228 3.33 1.23 6.05
C CYS A 228 3.53 -0.26 6.34
N HIS A 229 4.75 -0.71 6.13
CA HIS A 229 5.22 -2.03 6.50
C HIS A 229 6.50 -1.87 7.33
N THR A 230 6.74 -2.77 8.24
CA THR A 230 8.03 -2.96 8.90
C THR A 230 8.42 -4.43 8.80
N PRO A 231 9.68 -4.83 8.95
CA PRO A 231 10.11 -6.21 8.77
C PRO A 231 9.27 -7.24 9.52
N ASP A 232 8.86 -6.93 10.76
CA ASP A 232 8.00 -7.76 11.62
C ASP A 232 6.52 -7.31 11.65
N ASN A 233 6.20 -6.21 10.96
CA ASN A 233 4.91 -5.51 10.96
C ASN A 233 4.42 -5.00 12.33
N TYR A 234 5.20 -5.14 13.40
CA TYR A 234 4.80 -4.71 14.74
C TYR A 234 4.67 -3.19 14.85
N LEU A 235 5.63 -2.46 14.29
CA LEU A 235 5.66 -1.00 14.32
C LEU A 235 4.88 -0.33 13.16
N ALA A 236 4.49 -1.09 12.15
CA ALA A 236 3.81 -0.56 10.98
C ALA A 236 2.56 0.30 11.29
N PRO A 237 1.66 -0.08 12.21
CA PRO A 237 0.51 0.77 12.55
C PRO A 237 0.92 2.11 13.19
N TYR A 238 1.95 2.12 14.03
CA TYR A 238 2.44 3.34 14.69
C TYR A 238 3.09 4.29 13.68
N LEU A 239 3.81 3.74 12.71
CA LEU A 239 4.40 4.49 11.61
C LEU A 239 3.31 5.13 10.73
N CYS A 240 2.24 4.40 10.41
CA CYS A 240 1.06 4.96 9.75
C CYS A 240 0.44 6.11 10.56
N LYS A 241 0.27 5.92 11.87
CA LYS A 241 -0.29 6.94 12.77
C LYS A 241 0.59 8.20 12.82
N GLU A 242 1.90 8.03 12.83
CA GLU A 242 2.86 9.14 12.83
C GLU A 242 2.77 9.95 11.53
N ILE A 243 2.88 9.30 10.36
CA ILE A 243 2.77 9.96 9.06
C ILE A 243 1.42 10.69 8.97
N TYR A 244 0.33 10.01 9.30
CA TYR A 244 -1.02 10.60 9.25
C TYR A 244 -1.13 11.83 10.16
N GLY A 245 -0.64 11.76 11.39
CA GLY A 245 -0.67 12.86 12.36
C GLY A 245 0.11 14.08 11.89
N ARG A 246 1.29 13.88 11.27
CA ARG A 246 2.10 14.96 10.70
C ARG A 246 1.42 15.60 9.47
N VAL A 247 0.77 14.82 8.62
CA VAL A 247 -0.03 15.35 7.50
C VAL A 247 -1.23 16.11 8.03
N ALA A 248 -1.99 15.54 8.97
CA ALA A 248 -3.17 16.17 9.56
C ALA A 248 -2.88 17.49 10.32
N SER A 249 -1.66 17.69 10.76
CA SER A 249 -1.23 18.97 11.37
C SER A 249 -1.03 20.11 10.36
N GLN A 250 -0.95 19.78 9.05
CA GLN A 250 -0.66 20.74 7.97
C GLN A 250 -1.83 20.94 7.01
N VAL A 251 -2.73 19.95 6.88
CA VAL A 251 -3.90 20.01 6.00
C VAL A 251 -5.15 19.53 6.75
N ASN A 252 -6.30 20.07 6.34
CA ASN A 252 -7.58 19.70 6.95
C ASN A 252 -8.07 18.36 6.37
N ILE A 253 -7.79 17.27 7.09
CA ILE A 253 -8.29 15.92 6.80
C ILE A 253 -9.01 15.36 8.04
N ASN A 254 -9.88 14.37 7.84
CA ASN A 254 -10.59 13.72 8.94
C ASN A 254 -9.59 13.07 9.92
N SER A 255 -9.91 13.04 11.21
CA SER A 255 -9.11 12.32 12.20
C SER A 255 -9.08 10.82 11.93
N LEU A 256 -7.97 10.16 12.29
CA LEU A 256 -7.99 8.69 12.34
C LEU A 256 -8.95 8.21 13.43
N PRO A 257 -9.68 7.10 13.20
CA PRO A 257 -10.50 6.48 14.25
C PRO A 257 -9.70 6.17 15.53
N TRP A 258 -8.40 5.96 15.40
CA TRP A 258 -7.50 5.71 16.52
C TRP A 258 -7.44 6.84 17.55
N ASN A 259 -7.69 8.06 17.13
CA ASN A 259 -7.64 9.22 18.04
C ASN A 259 -8.78 9.19 19.06
N ASP A 260 -9.86 8.47 18.76
CA ASP A 260 -11.04 8.32 19.63
C ASP A 260 -10.90 7.16 20.63
N ILE A 261 -9.84 6.35 20.51
CA ILE A 261 -9.58 5.25 21.42
C ILE A 261 -8.66 5.75 22.53
N GLU A 262 -9.10 5.63 23.79
CA GLU A 262 -8.23 5.83 24.95
C GLU A 262 -7.00 4.94 24.82
N SER A 263 -5.81 5.53 24.99
CA SER A 263 -4.54 4.89 24.69
C SER A 263 -4.41 3.55 25.44
N ASP A 264 -4.43 2.45 24.73
CA ASP A 264 -3.97 1.11 25.18
C ASP A 264 -2.42 1.08 25.42
N ILE A 265 -1.80 2.23 25.58
CA ILE A 265 -0.42 2.31 26.02
C ILE A 265 -0.44 1.82 27.47
N PRO A 266 0.22 0.70 27.81
CA PRO A 266 0.39 0.32 29.20
C PRO A 266 1.03 1.53 29.89
N LYS A 267 0.31 2.15 30.84
CA LYS A 267 0.95 3.12 31.74
C LYS A 267 2.12 2.36 32.33
N GLN A 268 3.32 2.79 31.96
CA GLN A 268 4.52 2.25 32.58
C GLN A 268 4.33 2.50 34.07
N ALA A 269 4.10 1.41 34.82
CA ALA A 269 4.00 1.50 36.26
C ALA A 269 5.34 2.08 36.70
N ASN A 270 5.31 3.29 37.23
CA ASN A 270 6.44 3.86 37.92
C ASN A 270 6.77 2.89 39.07
N LEU A 271 7.72 2.02 38.84
CA LEU A 271 8.38 1.27 39.88
C LEU A 271 9.37 2.24 40.54
N PHE A 272 8.92 2.81 41.65
CA PHE A 272 9.83 3.33 42.67
C PHE A 272 10.29 2.18 43.54
#